data_0e6b8549f7227d235284f8cecd8c7b35
#
_entry.id   0e6b8549f7227d235284f8cecd8c7b35
#
_cell.length_a   1.000
_cell.length_b   1.000
_cell.length_c   1.000
_cell.angle_alpha   90.00
_cell.angle_beta   90.00
_cell.angle_gamma   90.00
#
_symmetry.space_group_name_H-M   'P 1'
#
loop_
_entity.id
_entity.type
_entity.pdbx_description
1 polymer ?
#
loop_
_entity_poly.entity_id
_entity_poly.type
_entity_poly.pdbx_seq_one_letter_code
_entity_poly.pdbx_strand_id
1 'polypeptide(L)'
;MKPTINGQRVQSMQPWVAVLLLSAALHPAQAQQWKDAPAYDKAQAKNVLDRSTLYMPLFGAVYREKFEVMVQKLPGVRGVIIHNHGCGGMWGWETTIAQFYYREGFAVVSPEFVTRDGNKTGCPGGSPEEQLRRAGERAAEGIYTAKNPARLAARGDDIQEVIRWIKTLTDLPIFLSGHSEGCRTTYNWNRNEPQVKGGICHKQSVNRQYEHLWKWDTRLPMWSSNEDEDPWAGGNKQFPAVGFEEKFKDNPQNLTSFRYPGNSHDPLVRPGEGQSLREWLNKQVSLPPLKGQNGFNYEDALPAIQSELKKKNR
;
A
#
# COMPACT_ATOMS: atom_id res chain seq x y z
N MET A 1 38.03 23.82 -48.61
CA MET A 1 37.43 23.49 -47.32
C MET A 1 36.30 22.50 -47.56
N LYS A 2 36.48 21.24 -47.11
CA LYS A 2 35.43 20.20 -47.21
C LYS A 2 34.85 20.01 -45.81
N PRO A 3 33.53 19.92 -45.64
CA PRO A 3 32.94 19.62 -44.34
C PRO A 3 33.01 18.12 -44.03
N THR A 4 33.49 17.78 -42.85
CA THR A 4 33.55 16.44 -42.30
C THR A 4 32.17 16.05 -41.80
N ILE A 5 31.60 14.96 -42.30
CA ILE A 5 30.34 14.40 -41.81
C ILE A 5 30.66 13.49 -40.63
N ASN A 6 30.18 13.86 -39.45
CA ASN A 6 30.27 13.05 -38.23
C ASN A 6 29.39 11.80 -38.40
N GLY A 7 30.03 10.64 -38.33
CA GLY A 7 29.34 9.35 -38.30
C GLY A 7 28.61 9.16 -36.99
N GLN A 8 27.30 9.20 -37.06
CA GLN A 8 26.45 8.68 -35.96
C GLN A 8 26.56 7.15 -35.96
N ARG A 9 27.13 6.62 -34.91
CA ARG A 9 27.02 5.19 -34.58
C ARG A 9 25.56 4.84 -34.36
N VAL A 10 25.03 4.03 -35.24
CA VAL A 10 23.78 3.33 -35.00
C VAL A 10 24.04 2.37 -33.81
N GLN A 11 23.58 2.72 -32.63
CA GLN A 11 23.55 1.78 -31.50
C GLN A 11 22.58 0.66 -31.88
N SER A 12 23.10 -0.54 -31.94
CA SER A 12 22.32 -1.76 -32.12
C SER A 12 21.23 -1.83 -31.05
N MET A 13 19.99 -1.90 -31.51
CA MET A 13 18.84 -2.18 -30.60
C MET A 13 19.14 -3.46 -29.84
N GLN A 14 19.26 -3.34 -28.53
CA GLN A 14 19.55 -4.46 -27.65
C GLN A 14 18.40 -5.49 -27.69
N PRO A 15 18.67 -6.79 -27.52
CA PRO A 15 17.69 -7.88 -27.63
C PRO A 15 16.55 -7.84 -26.60
N TRP A 16 16.56 -6.89 -25.69
CA TRP A 16 15.57 -6.68 -24.64
C TRP A 16 14.14 -6.37 -25.12
N VAL A 17 14.01 -5.79 -26.31
CA VAL A 17 12.70 -5.47 -26.91
C VAL A 17 11.94 -6.75 -27.28
N ALA A 18 12.66 -7.80 -27.69
CA ALA A 18 12.04 -9.06 -28.14
C ALA A 18 11.43 -9.85 -26.96
N VAL A 19 12.07 -9.84 -25.79
CA VAL A 19 11.56 -10.55 -24.59
C VAL A 19 10.30 -9.89 -24.01
N LEU A 20 10.23 -8.56 -24.08
CA LEU A 20 9.04 -7.81 -23.64
C LEU A 20 7.85 -7.97 -24.59
N LEU A 21 8.09 -8.12 -25.89
CA LEU A 21 7.03 -8.37 -26.87
C LEU A 21 6.44 -9.78 -26.76
N LEU A 22 7.25 -10.78 -26.43
CA LEU A 22 6.77 -12.16 -26.17
C LEU A 22 5.89 -12.24 -24.91
N SER A 23 6.19 -11.46 -23.86
CA SER A 23 5.37 -11.44 -22.66
C SER A 23 4.00 -10.77 -22.86
N ALA A 24 3.89 -9.84 -23.81
CA ALA A 24 2.64 -9.17 -24.13
C ALA A 24 1.67 -10.07 -24.94
N ALA A 25 2.20 -10.98 -25.76
CA ALA A 25 1.40 -11.89 -26.59
C ALA A 25 0.78 -13.07 -25.82
N LEU A 26 1.31 -13.40 -24.64
CA LEU A 26 0.84 -14.52 -23.81
C LEU A 26 -0.31 -14.17 -22.84
N HIS A 27 -0.72 -12.91 -22.79
CA HIS A 27 -1.68 -12.42 -21.80
C HIS A 27 -3.10 -12.99 -21.85
N PRO A 28 -3.71 -13.31 -23.01
CA PRO A 28 -5.06 -13.87 -23.03
C PRO A 28 -5.15 -15.29 -22.45
N ALA A 29 -4.10 -16.10 -22.65
CA ALA A 29 -4.05 -17.47 -22.15
C ALA A 29 -3.80 -17.54 -20.61
N GLN A 30 -3.08 -16.59 -20.06
CA GLN A 30 -2.77 -16.54 -18.63
C GLN A 30 -3.98 -16.15 -17.76
N ALA A 31 -4.90 -15.34 -18.28
CA ALA A 31 -6.12 -14.99 -17.56
C ALA A 31 -6.99 -16.23 -17.26
N GLN A 32 -6.86 -17.29 -18.04
CA GLN A 32 -7.63 -18.53 -17.87
C GLN A 32 -7.00 -19.48 -16.85
N GLN A 33 -5.68 -19.50 -16.74
CA GLN A 33 -4.95 -20.32 -15.74
C GLN A 33 -5.17 -19.87 -14.30
N TRP A 34 -5.60 -18.62 -14.08
CA TRP A 34 -5.78 -18.06 -12.74
C TRP A 34 -7.13 -18.40 -12.10
N LYS A 35 -8.00 -19.11 -12.82
CA LYS A 35 -9.25 -19.64 -12.25
C LYS A 35 -8.99 -20.71 -11.19
N ASP A 36 -7.85 -21.36 -11.23
CA ASP A 36 -7.47 -22.45 -10.34
C ASP A 36 -6.54 -22.00 -9.20
N ALA A 37 -6.47 -20.70 -8.89
CA ALA A 37 -5.81 -20.26 -7.69
C ALA A 37 -6.40 -20.99 -6.48
N PRO A 38 -5.56 -21.55 -5.58
CA PRO A 38 -6.06 -22.32 -4.46
C PRO A 38 -7.11 -21.54 -3.70
N ALA A 39 -8.21 -22.21 -3.38
CA ALA A 39 -9.31 -21.59 -2.66
C ALA A 39 -8.77 -20.92 -1.40
N TYR A 40 -9.16 -19.66 -1.21
CA TYR A 40 -8.81 -18.92 -0.02
C TYR A 40 -9.26 -19.65 1.23
N ASP A 41 -8.34 -20.02 2.09
CA ASP A 41 -8.67 -20.63 3.37
C ASP A 41 -9.18 -19.57 4.34
N LYS A 42 -10.49 -19.58 4.59
CA LYS A 42 -11.13 -18.68 5.56
C LYS A 42 -10.59 -18.84 6.99
N ALA A 43 -10.01 -20.00 7.32
CA ALA A 43 -9.39 -20.20 8.62
C ALA A 43 -8.11 -19.36 8.78
N GLN A 44 -7.39 -19.10 7.70
CA GLN A 44 -6.21 -18.23 7.74
C GLN A 44 -6.56 -16.74 7.88
N ALA A 45 -7.76 -16.31 7.45
CA ALA A 45 -8.21 -14.93 7.67
C ALA A 45 -8.38 -14.61 9.16
N LYS A 46 -8.85 -15.57 9.95
CA LYS A 46 -9.05 -15.39 11.39
C LYS A 46 -7.75 -15.10 12.15
N ASN A 47 -6.60 -15.45 11.58
CA ASN A 47 -5.29 -15.27 12.20
C ASN A 47 -4.58 -13.97 11.72
N VAL A 48 -5.23 -13.13 10.93
CA VAL A 48 -4.60 -11.91 10.41
C VAL A 48 -4.14 -10.97 11.52
N LEU A 49 -4.87 -10.90 12.62
CA LEU A 49 -4.52 -10.03 13.76
C LEU A 49 -3.25 -10.50 14.46
N ASP A 50 -3.02 -11.81 14.54
CA ASP A 50 -1.83 -12.39 15.17
C ASP A 50 -0.57 -12.18 14.31
N ARG A 51 -0.76 -11.94 13.01
CA ARG A 51 0.30 -11.67 12.04
C ARG A 51 0.49 -10.18 11.77
N SER A 52 -0.35 -9.32 12.34
CA SER A 52 -0.29 -7.88 12.12
C SER A 52 0.79 -7.22 12.97
N THR A 53 1.55 -6.32 12.38
CA THR A 53 2.40 -5.40 13.14
C THR A 53 1.58 -4.17 13.51
N LEU A 54 1.65 -3.80 14.78
CA LEU A 54 0.84 -2.73 15.37
C LEU A 54 1.76 -1.60 15.84
N TYR A 55 1.38 -0.36 15.52
CA TYR A 55 2.13 0.82 15.93
C TYR A 55 1.20 1.83 16.58
N MET A 56 1.72 2.50 17.61
CA MET A 56 1.00 3.57 18.29
C MET A 56 1.78 4.88 18.26
N PRO A 57 1.09 6.03 18.18
CA PRO A 57 1.73 7.33 18.35
C PRO A 57 2.59 7.36 19.61
N LEU A 58 3.77 7.97 19.52
CA LEU A 58 4.76 8.11 20.58
C LEU A 58 5.48 6.82 21.04
N PHE A 59 4.94 5.64 20.72
CA PHE A 59 5.47 4.36 21.22
C PHE A 59 6.13 3.52 20.12
N GLY A 60 5.80 3.76 18.84
CA GLY A 60 6.23 2.89 17.75
C GLY A 60 5.53 1.53 17.80
N ALA A 61 6.26 0.45 17.52
CA ALA A 61 5.70 -0.90 17.52
C ALA A 61 5.27 -1.34 18.93
N VAL A 62 4.09 -1.94 19.01
CA VAL A 62 3.49 -2.42 20.28
C VAL A 62 2.86 -3.80 20.07
N TYR A 63 2.69 -4.59 21.13
CA TYR A 63 1.93 -5.82 21.11
C TYR A 63 0.42 -5.54 21.21
N ARG A 64 -0.39 -6.53 20.88
CA ARG A 64 -1.84 -6.39 20.67
C ARG A 64 -2.58 -5.82 21.87
N GLU A 65 -2.37 -6.37 23.06
CA GLU A 65 -3.06 -5.94 24.28
C GLU A 65 -2.76 -4.46 24.60
N LYS A 66 -1.52 -4.04 24.36
CA LYS A 66 -1.14 -2.64 24.53
C LYS A 66 -1.80 -1.74 23.49
N PHE A 67 -1.86 -2.17 22.23
CA PHE A 67 -2.55 -1.45 21.16
C PHE A 67 -4.03 -1.27 21.51
N GLU A 68 -4.73 -2.33 21.91
CA GLU A 68 -6.15 -2.30 22.26
C GLU A 68 -6.48 -1.30 23.39
N VAL A 69 -5.64 -1.26 24.44
CA VAL A 69 -5.80 -0.28 25.51
C VAL A 69 -5.50 1.14 25.01
N MET A 70 -4.42 1.31 24.27
CA MET A 70 -3.95 2.63 23.86
C MET A 70 -4.87 3.29 22.84
N VAL A 71 -5.38 2.56 21.85
CA VAL A 71 -6.28 3.12 20.85
C VAL A 71 -7.58 3.63 21.46
N GLN A 72 -8.00 3.07 22.60
CA GLN A 72 -9.20 3.49 23.35
C GLN A 72 -8.92 4.66 24.32
N LYS A 73 -7.74 4.69 24.93
CA LYS A 73 -7.44 5.54 26.07
C LYS A 73 -6.44 6.64 25.83
N LEU A 74 -5.59 6.50 24.80
CA LEU A 74 -4.59 7.51 24.49
C LEU A 74 -5.27 8.72 23.83
N PRO A 75 -5.33 9.89 24.50
CA PRO A 75 -5.91 11.08 23.89
C PRO A 75 -5.05 11.53 22.70
N GLY A 76 -5.71 12.14 21.71
CA GLY A 76 -5.03 12.69 20.55
C GLY A 76 -4.68 11.66 19.45
N VAL A 77 -5.04 10.39 19.58
CA VAL A 77 -5.02 9.46 18.43
C VAL A 77 -6.03 9.96 17.40
N ARG A 78 -5.55 10.26 16.21
CA ARG A 78 -6.29 10.97 15.16
C ARG A 78 -7.16 10.05 14.31
N GLY A 79 -6.80 8.78 14.25
CA GLY A 79 -7.45 7.77 13.43
C GLY A 79 -6.61 6.49 13.41
N VAL A 80 -7.09 5.51 12.68
CA VAL A 80 -6.39 4.25 12.48
C VAL A 80 -6.06 4.10 10.99
N ILE A 81 -4.81 3.78 10.68
CA ILE A 81 -4.38 3.46 9.32
C ILE A 81 -4.16 1.95 9.22
N ILE A 82 -4.86 1.30 8.30
CA ILE A 82 -4.59 -0.08 7.90
C ILE A 82 -3.64 -0.02 6.72
N HIS A 83 -2.37 -0.38 6.95
CA HIS A 83 -1.32 -0.28 5.95
C HIS A 83 -1.04 -1.62 5.28
N ASN A 84 -1.33 -1.69 4.00
CA ASN A 84 -1.16 -2.86 3.16
C ASN A 84 0.24 -2.84 2.53
N HIS A 85 1.08 -3.80 2.91
CA HIS A 85 2.42 -3.89 2.38
C HIS A 85 2.47 -4.27 0.90
N GLY A 86 3.56 -3.93 0.22
CA GLY A 86 3.87 -4.35 -1.14
C GLY A 86 4.04 -5.86 -1.27
N CYS A 87 4.53 -6.28 -2.42
CA CYS A 87 4.73 -7.70 -2.72
C CYS A 87 5.83 -8.36 -1.87
N GLY A 88 6.72 -7.57 -1.27
CA GLY A 88 7.85 -8.05 -0.47
C GLY A 88 7.55 -8.38 0.99
N GLY A 89 6.38 -8.00 1.51
CA GLY A 89 6.05 -8.16 2.94
C GLY A 89 6.40 -6.92 3.77
N MET A 90 6.26 -7.05 5.10
CA MET A 90 6.46 -5.97 6.08
C MET A 90 7.94 -5.76 6.42
N TRP A 91 8.69 -5.11 5.54
CA TRP A 91 10.09 -4.76 5.77
C TRP A 91 10.48 -3.44 5.07
N GLY A 92 11.63 -2.89 5.43
CA GLY A 92 12.21 -1.73 4.74
C GLY A 92 11.23 -0.56 4.63
N TRP A 93 10.76 -0.29 3.43
CA TRP A 93 9.90 0.85 3.12
C TRP A 93 8.55 0.82 3.85
N GLU A 94 7.98 -0.35 4.08
CA GLU A 94 6.71 -0.49 4.79
C GLU A 94 6.82 -0.02 6.23
N THR A 95 7.96 -0.33 6.87
CA THR A 95 8.26 0.19 8.21
C THR A 95 8.41 1.71 8.19
N THR A 96 9.06 2.28 7.16
CA THR A 96 9.21 3.73 7.00
C THR A 96 7.85 4.42 6.85
N ILE A 97 6.95 3.86 6.04
CA ILE A 97 5.58 4.38 5.88
C ILE A 97 4.81 4.31 7.20
N ALA A 98 4.87 3.16 7.89
CA ALA A 98 4.21 3.01 9.19
C ALA A 98 4.77 4.01 10.21
N GLN A 99 6.09 4.26 10.21
CA GLN A 99 6.74 5.28 11.05
C GLN A 99 6.23 6.67 10.75
N PHE A 100 6.05 7.01 9.49
CA PHE A 100 5.45 8.29 9.13
C PHE A 100 4.07 8.45 9.78
N TYR A 101 3.20 7.47 9.64
CA TYR A 101 1.83 7.57 10.16
C TYR A 101 1.76 7.69 11.68
N TYR A 102 2.49 6.87 12.43
CA TYR A 102 2.40 6.96 13.89
C TYR A 102 3.03 8.26 14.43
N ARG A 103 4.00 8.84 13.73
CA ARG A 103 4.54 10.18 14.05
C ARG A 103 3.53 11.29 13.75
N GLU A 104 2.67 11.09 12.77
CA GLU A 104 1.55 12.01 12.47
C GLU A 104 0.33 11.80 13.40
N GLY A 105 0.44 10.94 14.40
CA GLY A 105 -0.59 10.75 15.43
C GLY A 105 -1.64 9.68 15.10
N PHE A 106 -1.40 8.81 14.13
CA PHE A 106 -2.29 7.71 13.80
C PHE A 106 -1.83 6.40 14.45
N ALA A 107 -2.79 5.61 14.95
CA ALA A 107 -2.54 4.20 15.21
C ALA A 107 -2.41 3.47 13.87
N VAL A 108 -1.49 2.50 13.77
CA VAL A 108 -1.27 1.76 12.51
C VAL A 108 -1.42 0.27 12.76
N VAL A 109 -2.18 -0.38 11.89
CA VAL A 109 -2.29 -1.83 11.79
C VAL A 109 -1.75 -2.23 10.43
N SER A 110 -0.70 -3.02 10.41
CA SER A 110 -0.10 -3.51 9.18
C SER A 110 -0.24 -5.04 9.11
N PRO A 111 -1.29 -5.55 8.42
CA PRO A 111 -1.48 -6.97 8.22
C PRO A 111 -0.33 -7.58 7.42
N GLU A 112 0.15 -8.74 7.83
CA GLU A 112 1.16 -9.51 7.11
C GLU A 112 0.47 -10.55 6.23
N PHE A 113 0.64 -10.47 4.91
CA PHE A 113 -0.02 -11.34 3.94
C PHE A 113 0.86 -12.45 3.38
N VAL A 114 2.19 -12.32 3.47
CA VAL A 114 3.14 -13.26 2.86
C VAL A 114 3.09 -14.64 3.52
N THR A 115 2.94 -14.69 4.83
CA THR A 115 2.85 -15.94 5.58
C THR A 115 1.65 -16.79 5.14
N ARG A 116 0.52 -16.13 4.86
CA ARG A 116 -0.67 -16.78 4.32
C ARG A 116 -0.44 -17.41 2.95
N ASP A 117 0.34 -16.74 2.12
CA ASP A 117 0.68 -17.22 0.78
C ASP A 117 1.78 -18.32 0.81
N GLY A 118 2.04 -18.95 1.95
CA GLY A 118 3.04 -20.02 2.10
C GLY A 118 4.48 -19.50 1.97
N ASN A 119 4.77 -18.32 2.53
CA ASN A 119 6.06 -17.62 2.44
C ASN A 119 6.48 -17.26 1.01
N LYS A 120 5.55 -17.26 0.06
CA LYS A 120 5.82 -16.84 -1.31
C LYS A 120 5.66 -15.34 -1.41
N THR A 121 6.78 -14.64 -1.38
CA THR A 121 6.76 -13.20 -1.71
C THR A 121 6.29 -13.02 -3.15
N GLY A 122 5.40 -12.07 -3.39
CA GLY A 122 4.98 -11.72 -4.74
C GLY A 122 6.09 -11.00 -5.53
N CYS A 123 7.13 -10.51 -4.84
CA CYS A 123 8.33 -9.94 -5.44
C CYS A 123 9.41 -10.99 -5.56
N PRO A 124 9.91 -11.30 -6.74
CA PRO A 124 11.15 -12.04 -6.87
C PRO A 124 12.29 -11.17 -6.33
N GLY A 125 13.17 -11.72 -5.48
CA GLY A 125 14.40 -11.04 -5.05
C GLY A 125 15.39 -10.85 -6.20
N GLY A 126 16.39 -9.95 -6.01
CA GLY A 126 17.45 -9.70 -6.99
C GLY A 126 17.41 -8.29 -7.59
N SER A 127 18.24 -8.04 -8.60
CA SER A 127 18.20 -6.78 -9.35
C SER A 127 16.85 -6.57 -10.06
N PRO A 128 16.48 -5.33 -10.44
CA PRO A 128 15.25 -5.08 -11.18
C PRO A 128 15.12 -5.96 -12.45
N GLU A 129 16.21 -6.20 -13.16
CA GLU A 129 16.25 -7.05 -14.34
C GLU A 129 15.98 -8.51 -14.00
N GLU A 130 16.59 -9.01 -12.94
CA GLU A 130 16.38 -10.37 -12.45
C GLU A 130 14.97 -10.55 -11.92
N GLN A 131 14.42 -9.56 -11.24
CA GLN A 131 13.05 -9.56 -10.76
C GLN A 131 12.04 -9.62 -11.92
N LEU A 132 12.28 -8.86 -12.99
CA LEU A 132 11.43 -8.90 -14.19
C LEU A 132 11.51 -10.27 -14.90
N ARG A 133 12.71 -10.83 -15.02
CA ARG A 133 12.92 -12.17 -15.58
C ARG A 133 12.18 -13.24 -14.78
N ARG A 134 12.39 -13.27 -13.47
CA ARG A 134 11.73 -14.23 -12.56
C ARG A 134 10.21 -14.03 -12.50
N ALA A 135 9.73 -12.80 -12.63
CA ALA A 135 8.29 -12.54 -12.73
C ALA A 135 7.69 -13.14 -14.02
N GLY A 136 8.43 -13.08 -15.13
CA GLY A 136 8.06 -13.74 -16.38
C GLY A 136 8.05 -15.26 -16.27
N GLU A 137 9.09 -15.85 -15.69
CA GLU A 137 9.19 -17.30 -15.46
C GLU A 137 8.05 -17.79 -14.56
N ARG A 138 7.79 -17.13 -13.44
CA ARG A 138 6.69 -17.48 -12.54
C ARG A 138 5.32 -17.34 -13.19
N ALA A 139 5.15 -16.33 -14.03
CA ALA A 139 3.90 -16.16 -14.79
C ALA A 139 3.70 -17.32 -15.78
N ALA A 140 4.77 -17.79 -16.43
CA ALA A 140 4.74 -18.96 -17.33
C ALA A 140 4.44 -20.27 -16.58
N GLU A 141 4.85 -20.40 -15.32
CA GLU A 141 4.56 -21.54 -14.45
C GLU A 141 3.16 -21.48 -13.80
N GLY A 142 2.35 -20.45 -14.11
CA GLY A 142 1.06 -20.24 -13.46
C GLY A 142 1.16 -19.78 -12.01
N ILE A 143 2.37 -19.59 -11.49
CA ILE A 143 2.63 -19.10 -10.14
C ILE A 143 2.44 -17.59 -10.11
N TYR A 144 1.52 -17.18 -9.28
CA TYR A 144 1.05 -15.86 -9.19
C TYR A 144 2.02 -14.76 -8.76
N THR A 145 1.75 -13.61 -9.22
CA THR A 145 2.33 -12.30 -8.92
C THR A 145 1.25 -11.35 -8.38
N ALA A 146 1.64 -10.11 -8.02
CA ALA A 146 0.79 -9.01 -7.56
C ALA A 146 -0.44 -8.67 -8.46
N LYS A 147 -0.78 -9.52 -9.39
CA LYS A 147 -1.81 -9.34 -10.41
C LYS A 147 -3.01 -10.28 -10.24
N ASN A 148 -2.95 -11.21 -9.27
CA ASN A 148 -3.98 -12.21 -9.09
C ASN A 148 -5.20 -11.64 -8.36
N PRO A 149 -6.38 -11.57 -8.99
CA PRO A 149 -7.59 -11.07 -8.35
C PRO A 149 -7.98 -11.83 -7.08
N ALA A 150 -7.77 -13.14 -7.03
CA ALA A 150 -8.08 -13.95 -5.86
C ALA A 150 -7.21 -13.57 -4.65
N ARG A 151 -5.92 -13.24 -4.88
CA ARG A 151 -5.03 -12.76 -3.82
C ARG A 151 -5.47 -11.40 -3.30
N LEU A 152 -5.83 -10.47 -4.19
CA LEU A 152 -6.33 -9.17 -3.78
C LEU A 152 -7.66 -9.28 -3.02
N ALA A 153 -8.54 -10.17 -3.44
CA ALA A 153 -9.78 -10.46 -2.73
C ALA A 153 -9.51 -11.00 -1.32
N ALA A 154 -8.58 -11.94 -1.19
CA ALA A 154 -8.17 -12.51 0.08
C ALA A 154 -7.54 -11.47 1.03
N ARG A 155 -6.68 -10.57 0.53
CA ARG A 155 -6.18 -9.42 1.29
C ARG A 155 -7.33 -8.50 1.70
N GLY A 156 -8.33 -8.31 0.84
CA GLY A 156 -9.53 -7.55 1.16
C GLY A 156 -10.35 -8.16 2.30
N ASP A 157 -10.39 -9.51 2.41
CA ASP A 157 -11.03 -10.20 3.53
C ASP A 157 -10.26 -10.01 4.83
N ASP A 158 -8.92 -10.08 4.79
CA ASP A 158 -8.06 -9.77 5.94
C ASP A 158 -8.27 -8.32 6.42
N ILE A 159 -8.30 -7.35 5.50
CA ILE A 159 -8.61 -5.94 5.83
C ILE A 159 -9.97 -5.84 6.52
N GLN A 160 -10.98 -6.53 6.03
CA GLN A 160 -12.31 -6.49 6.62
C GLN A 160 -12.33 -7.09 8.03
N GLU A 161 -11.53 -8.11 8.29
CA GLU A 161 -11.38 -8.68 9.65
C GLU A 161 -10.71 -7.65 10.59
N VAL A 162 -9.65 -7.00 10.12
CA VAL A 162 -8.99 -5.92 10.87
C VAL A 162 -9.96 -4.77 11.16
N ILE A 163 -10.76 -4.35 10.18
CA ILE A 163 -11.78 -3.30 10.37
C ILE A 163 -12.78 -3.72 11.45
N ARG A 164 -13.31 -4.95 11.39
CA ARG A 164 -14.25 -5.45 12.39
C ARG A 164 -13.66 -5.41 13.79
N TRP A 165 -12.40 -5.82 13.93
CA TRP A 165 -11.70 -5.74 15.21
C TRP A 165 -11.53 -4.30 15.70
N ILE A 166 -11.04 -3.38 14.83
CA ILE A 166 -10.89 -1.96 15.18
C ILE A 166 -12.22 -1.36 15.67
N LYS A 167 -13.34 -1.69 15.03
CA LYS A 167 -14.68 -1.22 15.41
C LYS A 167 -15.11 -1.68 16.80
N THR A 168 -14.57 -2.77 17.31
CA THR A 168 -14.81 -3.18 18.72
C THR A 168 -14.03 -2.33 19.72
N LEU A 169 -13.02 -1.59 19.26
CA LEU A 169 -12.11 -0.82 20.11
C LEU A 169 -12.41 0.68 20.07
N THR A 170 -12.80 1.23 18.91
CA THR A 170 -12.90 2.67 18.73
C THR A 170 -13.76 3.06 17.53
N ASP A 171 -14.36 4.27 17.60
CA ASP A 171 -15.08 4.92 16.50
C ASP A 171 -14.19 5.87 15.68
N LEU A 172 -12.88 5.87 15.90
CA LEU A 172 -11.94 6.71 15.15
C LEU A 172 -12.00 6.42 13.64
N PRO A 173 -11.79 7.43 12.79
CA PRO A 173 -11.77 7.23 11.34
C PRO A 173 -10.68 6.25 10.93
N ILE A 174 -11.00 5.39 9.96
CA ILE A 174 -10.07 4.42 9.37
C ILE A 174 -9.65 4.91 7.99
N PHE A 175 -8.36 4.78 7.67
CA PHE A 175 -7.82 5.00 6.33
C PHE A 175 -7.14 3.73 5.85
N LEU A 176 -7.37 3.38 4.59
CA LEU A 176 -6.68 2.27 3.95
C LEU A 176 -5.45 2.81 3.23
N SER A 177 -4.29 2.30 3.56
CA SER A 177 -3.03 2.68 2.94
C SER A 177 -2.41 1.48 2.24
N GLY A 178 -1.64 1.73 1.20
CA GLY A 178 -0.85 0.68 0.58
C GLY A 178 0.34 1.20 -0.22
N HIS A 179 1.37 0.38 -0.28
CA HIS A 179 2.53 0.60 -1.10
C HIS A 179 2.59 -0.45 -2.21
N SER A 180 2.87 -0.03 -3.44
CA SER A 180 3.04 -0.96 -4.56
C SER A 180 1.83 -1.91 -4.71
N GLU A 181 1.98 -3.22 -4.54
CA GLU A 181 0.87 -4.18 -4.51
C GLU A 181 -0.17 -3.85 -3.43
N GLY A 182 0.27 -3.34 -2.30
CA GLY A 182 -0.62 -2.89 -1.23
C GLY A 182 -1.56 -1.76 -1.67
N CYS A 183 -1.11 -0.88 -2.54
CA CYS A 183 -1.99 0.12 -3.16
C CYS A 183 -3.06 -0.55 -4.04
N ARG A 184 -2.71 -1.60 -4.81
CA ARG A 184 -3.71 -2.37 -5.56
C ARG A 184 -4.73 -3.02 -4.65
N THR A 185 -4.30 -3.51 -3.51
CA THR A 185 -5.20 -4.02 -2.46
C THR A 185 -6.13 -2.92 -1.98
N THR A 186 -5.62 -1.72 -1.74
CA THR A 186 -6.40 -0.56 -1.30
C THR A 186 -7.45 -0.17 -2.33
N TYR A 187 -7.10 0.05 -3.59
CA TYR A 187 -8.09 0.47 -4.58
C TYR A 187 -8.99 -0.67 -5.12
N ASN A 188 -8.66 -1.93 -4.85
CA ASN A 188 -9.54 -3.07 -5.11
C ASN A 188 -10.59 -3.27 -3.99
N TRP A 189 -10.37 -2.67 -2.82
CA TRP A 189 -11.32 -2.74 -1.72
C TRP A 189 -12.57 -1.88 -2.03
N ASN A 190 -13.77 -2.46 -1.92
CA ASN A 190 -15.04 -1.80 -2.28
C ASN A 190 -16.17 -2.10 -1.30
N ARG A 191 -15.84 -2.46 -0.08
CA ARG A 191 -16.85 -2.79 0.91
C ARG A 191 -17.41 -1.50 1.50
N ASN A 192 -18.74 -1.43 1.62
CA ASN A 192 -19.39 -0.29 2.25
C ASN A 192 -19.13 -0.32 3.75
N GLU A 193 -18.18 0.49 4.19
CA GLU A 193 -17.79 0.59 5.59
C GLU A 193 -17.70 2.08 5.96
N PRO A 194 -18.72 2.61 6.69
CA PRO A 194 -18.81 4.04 6.97
C PRO A 194 -17.64 4.62 7.77
N GLN A 195 -16.92 3.78 8.51
CA GLN A 195 -15.74 4.21 9.29
C GLN A 195 -14.50 4.41 8.41
N VAL A 196 -14.45 3.83 7.20
CA VAL A 196 -13.39 4.08 6.23
C VAL A 196 -13.63 5.44 5.57
N LYS A 197 -12.68 6.37 5.75
CA LYS A 197 -12.79 7.78 5.32
C LYS A 197 -11.90 8.15 4.14
N GLY A 198 -10.99 7.28 3.73
CA GLY A 198 -10.12 7.57 2.59
C GLY A 198 -9.10 6.50 2.30
N GLY A 199 -8.42 6.66 1.15
CA GLY A 199 -7.37 5.78 0.68
C GLY A 199 -6.05 6.51 0.48
N ILE A 200 -4.94 5.79 0.64
CA ILE A 200 -3.58 6.29 0.45
C ILE A 200 -2.81 5.29 -0.40
N CYS A 201 -2.26 5.74 -1.51
CA CYS A 201 -1.54 4.91 -2.46
C CYS A 201 -0.11 5.42 -2.67
N HIS A 202 0.87 4.67 -2.19
CA HIS A 202 2.28 4.98 -2.40
C HIS A 202 2.83 4.21 -3.62
N LYS A 203 3.49 4.94 -4.51
CA LYS A 203 4.28 4.38 -5.63
C LYS A 203 3.53 3.35 -6.45
N GLN A 204 2.32 3.71 -6.85
CA GLN A 204 1.48 2.91 -7.74
C GLN A 204 0.60 3.81 -8.58
N SER A 205 0.33 3.37 -9.79
CA SER A 205 -0.69 3.96 -10.66
C SER A 205 -1.72 2.90 -11.08
N VAL A 206 -2.82 3.35 -11.63
CA VAL A 206 -3.76 2.45 -12.32
C VAL A 206 -3.28 2.33 -13.76
N ASN A 207 -2.72 1.20 -14.15
CA ASN A 207 -2.43 0.97 -15.56
C ASN A 207 -3.57 0.17 -16.21
N ARG A 208 -3.68 0.27 -17.54
CA ARG A 208 -4.78 -0.36 -18.29
C ARG A 208 -4.92 -1.86 -18.07
N GLN A 209 -3.83 -2.56 -17.81
CA GLN A 209 -3.86 -4.01 -17.53
C GLN A 209 -4.61 -4.35 -16.24
N TYR A 210 -4.64 -3.43 -15.29
CA TYR A 210 -5.24 -3.63 -13.96
C TYR A 210 -6.46 -2.77 -13.71
N GLU A 211 -6.94 -2.12 -14.75
CA GLU A 211 -8.12 -1.26 -14.67
C GLU A 211 -9.34 -2.01 -14.14
N HIS A 212 -9.50 -3.28 -14.51
CA HIS A 212 -10.54 -4.18 -14.01
C HIS A 212 -10.45 -4.49 -12.51
N LEU A 213 -9.30 -4.22 -11.88
CA LEU A 213 -9.10 -4.36 -10.43
C LEU A 213 -9.54 -3.12 -9.65
N TRP A 214 -9.82 -2.03 -10.34
CA TRP A 214 -10.29 -0.81 -9.70
C TRP A 214 -11.72 -0.99 -9.20
N LYS A 215 -11.92 -0.81 -7.90
CA LYS A 215 -13.23 -0.91 -7.24
C LYS A 215 -13.44 0.19 -6.20
N TRP A 216 -12.46 1.06 -6.02
CA TRP A 216 -12.54 2.16 -5.06
C TRP A 216 -13.71 3.09 -5.37
N ASP A 217 -14.45 3.47 -4.34
CA ASP A 217 -15.51 4.48 -4.44
C ASP A 217 -14.88 5.87 -4.51
N THR A 218 -14.92 6.50 -5.67
CA THR A 218 -14.30 7.82 -5.91
C THR A 218 -15.00 8.96 -5.16
N ARG A 219 -16.11 8.71 -4.48
CA ARG A 219 -16.70 9.66 -3.53
C ARG A 219 -15.88 9.76 -2.24
N LEU A 220 -15.09 8.74 -1.92
CA LEU A 220 -14.14 8.77 -0.82
C LEU A 220 -12.82 9.40 -1.30
N PRO A 221 -12.20 10.27 -0.48
CA PRO A 221 -10.95 10.90 -0.83
C PRO A 221 -9.81 9.90 -0.95
N MET A 222 -8.87 10.18 -1.85
CA MET A 222 -7.65 9.42 -2.02
C MET A 222 -6.44 10.34 -2.20
N TRP A 223 -5.36 9.97 -1.54
CA TRP A 223 -4.04 10.52 -1.81
C TRP A 223 -3.21 9.47 -2.56
N SER A 224 -2.46 9.91 -3.57
CA SER A 224 -1.58 9.01 -4.33
C SER A 224 -0.23 9.66 -4.59
N SER A 225 0.83 8.86 -4.60
CA SER A 225 2.15 9.27 -5.09
C SER A 225 2.69 8.28 -6.11
N ASN A 226 3.32 8.80 -7.16
CA ASN A 226 4.05 7.99 -8.14
C ASN A 226 5.13 8.81 -8.83
N GLU A 227 6.05 8.14 -9.47
CA GLU A 227 7.02 8.73 -10.35
C GLU A 227 6.72 8.37 -11.81
N ASP A 228 7.00 9.31 -12.71
CA ASP A 228 6.58 9.19 -14.11
C ASP A 228 7.25 8.02 -14.84
N GLU A 229 8.44 7.63 -14.40
CA GLU A 229 9.23 6.55 -14.98
C GLU A 229 9.42 5.38 -14.01
N ASP A 230 8.62 5.27 -12.95
CA ASP A 230 8.66 4.15 -12.02
C ASP A 230 8.41 2.83 -12.78
N PRO A 231 9.39 1.93 -12.85
CA PRO A 231 9.27 0.72 -13.66
C PRO A 231 8.20 -0.25 -13.14
N TRP A 232 7.82 -0.14 -11.88
CA TRP A 232 6.82 -1.00 -11.23
C TRP A 232 5.41 -0.44 -11.30
N ALA A 233 5.27 0.87 -11.32
CA ALA A 233 3.98 1.54 -11.36
C ALA A 233 3.37 1.63 -12.77
N GLY A 234 4.07 1.19 -13.80
CA GLY A 234 3.58 1.20 -15.18
C GLY A 234 3.84 2.49 -15.93
N GLY A 235 4.80 3.30 -15.45
CA GLY A 235 5.25 4.52 -16.13
C GLY A 235 6.10 4.30 -17.38
N ASN A 236 6.24 3.07 -17.87
CA ASN A 236 6.95 2.87 -19.13
C ASN A 236 6.03 3.13 -20.32
N LYS A 237 6.63 3.60 -21.44
CA LYS A 237 5.91 3.95 -22.68
C LYS A 237 5.07 2.80 -23.25
N GLN A 238 5.35 1.56 -22.87
CA GLN A 238 4.68 0.36 -23.34
C GLN A 238 3.35 0.09 -22.62
N PHE A 239 3.24 0.53 -21.35
CA PHE A 239 2.03 0.42 -20.54
C PHE A 239 1.75 1.77 -19.89
N PRO A 240 1.16 2.72 -20.62
CA PRO A 240 0.85 4.02 -20.06
C PRO A 240 -0.10 3.83 -18.88
N ALA A 241 0.26 4.44 -17.76
CA ALA A 241 -0.64 4.53 -16.62
C ALA A 241 -1.89 5.28 -17.05
N VAL A 242 -3.06 4.72 -16.73
CA VAL A 242 -4.32 5.47 -16.88
C VAL A 242 -4.33 6.64 -15.88
N GLY A 243 -3.56 6.47 -14.79
CA GLY A 243 -3.51 7.44 -13.70
C GLY A 243 -4.73 7.34 -12.79
N PHE A 244 -4.57 7.87 -11.59
CA PHE A 244 -5.71 8.02 -10.68
C PHE A 244 -6.65 9.13 -11.16
N GLU A 245 -6.13 10.11 -11.89
CA GLU A 245 -6.86 11.26 -12.43
C GLU A 245 -8.02 10.81 -13.33
N GLU A 246 -7.79 9.82 -14.20
CA GLU A 246 -8.86 9.28 -15.05
C GLU A 246 -9.94 8.58 -14.23
N LYS A 247 -9.57 7.91 -13.15
CA LYS A 247 -10.52 7.23 -12.26
C LYS A 247 -11.35 8.21 -11.43
N PHE A 248 -10.80 9.35 -11.12
CA PHE A 248 -11.46 10.42 -10.35
C PHE A 248 -12.04 11.53 -11.22
N LYS A 249 -12.14 11.36 -12.54
CA LYS A 249 -12.64 12.41 -13.45
C LYS A 249 -13.99 13.00 -13.05
N ASP A 250 -14.88 12.19 -12.47
CA ASP A 250 -16.20 12.63 -12.01
C ASP A 250 -16.17 13.21 -10.58
N ASN A 251 -15.08 13.02 -9.84
CA ASN A 251 -14.88 13.51 -8.47
C ASN A 251 -13.45 14.02 -8.26
N PRO A 252 -12.95 14.93 -9.10
CA PRO A 252 -11.52 15.33 -9.09
C PRO A 252 -11.10 15.99 -7.77
N GLN A 253 -12.02 16.60 -7.04
CA GLN A 253 -11.79 17.20 -5.72
C GLN A 253 -11.43 16.17 -4.63
N ASN A 254 -11.75 14.91 -4.85
CA ASN A 254 -11.46 13.81 -3.92
C ASN A 254 -10.09 13.16 -4.16
N LEU A 255 -9.38 13.54 -5.22
CA LEU A 255 -8.01 13.08 -5.47
C LEU A 255 -6.99 14.14 -5.09
N THR A 256 -5.98 13.75 -4.33
CA THR A 256 -4.72 14.48 -4.21
C THR A 256 -3.61 13.62 -4.80
N SER A 257 -3.11 14.00 -5.97
CA SER A 257 -2.07 13.27 -6.67
C SER A 257 -0.73 14.01 -6.54
N PHE A 258 0.29 13.30 -6.04
CA PHE A 258 1.66 13.77 -5.95
C PHE A 258 2.50 13.04 -6.98
N ARG A 259 2.74 13.70 -8.11
CA ARG A 259 3.58 13.16 -9.19
C ARG A 259 4.94 13.81 -9.19
N TYR A 260 5.96 13.02 -9.50
CA TYR A 260 7.33 13.49 -9.52
C TYR A 260 8.08 12.91 -10.73
N PRO A 261 8.88 13.69 -11.45
CA PRO A 261 9.75 13.16 -12.48
C PRO A 261 10.81 12.26 -11.83
N GLY A 262 10.93 11.04 -12.32
CA GLY A 262 11.90 10.08 -11.80
C GLY A 262 11.46 8.63 -12.00
N ASN A 263 12.29 7.71 -11.51
CA ASN A 263 12.12 6.27 -11.69
C ASN A 263 12.20 5.48 -10.37
N SER A 264 12.12 6.15 -9.22
CA SER A 264 12.18 5.48 -7.92
C SER A 264 10.83 4.90 -7.54
N HIS A 265 10.86 3.69 -7.01
CA HIS A 265 9.71 3.02 -6.37
C HIS A 265 9.67 3.23 -4.85
N ASP A 266 10.62 4.00 -4.30
CA ASP A 266 10.77 4.22 -2.87
C ASP A 266 9.76 5.28 -2.39
N PRO A 267 8.92 4.97 -1.40
CA PRO A 267 7.93 5.92 -0.88
C PRO A 267 8.57 6.96 0.05
N LEU A 268 7.98 8.15 0.08
CA LEU A 268 8.34 9.24 1.01
C LEU A 268 9.78 9.76 0.88
N VAL A 269 10.45 9.48 -0.23
CA VAL A 269 11.85 9.92 -0.45
C VAL A 269 11.94 11.24 -1.21
N ARG A 270 10.87 11.67 -1.88
CA ARG A 270 10.90 12.92 -2.64
C ARG A 270 10.59 14.14 -1.80
N PRO A 271 11.28 15.26 -2.06
CA PRO A 271 10.99 16.51 -1.39
C PRO A 271 9.50 16.87 -1.52
N GLY A 272 8.85 17.17 -0.40
CA GLY A 272 7.43 17.56 -0.38
C GLY A 272 6.43 16.38 -0.38
N GLU A 273 6.82 15.15 -0.67
CA GLU A 273 5.92 13.99 -0.68
C GLU A 273 5.26 13.79 0.69
N GLY A 274 6.07 13.70 1.75
CA GLY A 274 5.58 13.58 3.13
C GLY A 274 4.76 14.80 3.57
N GLN A 275 5.12 16.01 3.13
CA GLN A 275 4.37 17.22 3.43
C GLN A 275 2.98 17.19 2.76
N SER A 276 2.92 16.81 1.50
CA SER A 276 1.64 16.67 0.77
C SER A 276 0.71 15.66 1.44
N LEU A 277 1.25 14.50 1.86
CA LEU A 277 0.47 13.49 2.58
C LEU A 277 -0.01 14.00 3.94
N ARG A 278 0.84 14.71 4.69
CA ARG A 278 0.46 15.34 5.96
C ARG A 278 -0.68 16.32 5.78
N GLU A 279 -0.60 17.20 4.79
CA GLU A 279 -1.63 18.17 4.48
C GLU A 279 -2.95 17.50 4.09
N TRP A 280 -2.88 16.44 3.30
CA TRP A 280 -4.05 15.64 2.97
C TRP A 280 -4.67 15.01 4.21
N LEU A 281 -3.89 14.33 5.05
CA LEU A 281 -4.36 13.72 6.30
C LEU A 281 -5.01 14.77 7.23
N ASN A 282 -4.42 15.96 7.33
CA ASN A 282 -4.95 17.06 8.14
C ASN A 282 -6.32 17.56 7.66
N LYS A 283 -6.62 17.41 6.37
CA LYS A 283 -7.95 17.75 5.81
C LYS A 283 -8.99 16.67 6.13
N GLN A 284 -8.57 15.41 6.32
CA GLN A 284 -9.48 14.28 6.53
C GLN A 284 -9.88 14.10 8.01
N VAL A 285 -9.12 14.65 8.94
CA VAL A 285 -9.38 14.48 10.38
C VAL A 285 -9.47 15.83 11.09
N SER A 286 -10.43 15.91 12.00
CA SER A 286 -10.70 17.15 12.74
C SER A 286 -9.68 17.43 13.85
N LEU A 287 -8.95 16.42 14.29
CA LEU A 287 -7.97 16.55 15.37
C LEU A 287 -6.63 17.04 14.81
N PRO A 288 -6.02 18.05 15.45
CA PRO A 288 -4.69 18.49 15.06
C PRO A 288 -3.67 17.36 15.21
N PRO A 289 -2.56 17.39 14.44
CA PRO A 289 -1.47 16.46 14.67
C PRO A 289 -1.03 16.50 16.12
N LEU A 290 -0.71 15.33 16.68
CA LEU A 290 -0.03 15.26 17.98
C LEU A 290 1.27 16.05 17.81
N LYS A 291 1.26 17.27 18.28
CA LYS A 291 2.50 18.03 18.40
C LYS A 291 3.24 17.37 19.57
N GLY A 292 4.19 16.51 19.28
CA GLY A 292 5.05 15.87 20.27
C GLY A 292 5.85 16.82 21.14
N GLN A 293 5.53 18.11 21.11
CA GLN A 293 6.17 19.17 21.85
C GLN A 293 5.21 20.21 22.40
N ASN A 294 3.93 20.22 22.04
CA ASN A 294 2.99 21.27 22.43
C ASN A 294 1.74 20.71 23.11
N GLY A 295 1.87 20.37 24.39
CA GLY A 295 0.74 20.25 25.29
C GLY A 295 0.14 18.87 25.50
N PHE A 296 0.51 17.85 24.74
CA PHE A 296 0.23 16.47 25.11
C PHE A 296 1.36 15.96 26.00
N ASN A 297 1.09 15.89 27.29
CA ASN A 297 2.02 15.27 28.23
C ASN A 297 1.75 13.77 28.23
N TYR A 298 2.59 13.03 27.53
CA TYR A 298 2.63 11.58 27.52
C TYR A 298 2.66 10.97 28.95
N GLU A 299 3.35 11.62 29.86
CA GLU A 299 3.47 11.20 31.25
C GLU A 299 2.11 11.17 31.96
N ASP A 300 1.19 12.06 31.59
CA ASP A 300 -0.16 12.10 32.17
C ASP A 300 -1.04 10.92 31.71
N ALA A 301 -0.81 10.39 30.51
CA ALA A 301 -1.55 9.23 29.99
C ALA A 301 -0.99 7.88 30.45
N LEU A 302 0.29 7.81 30.78
CA LEU A 302 0.99 6.59 31.20
C LEU A 302 0.34 5.86 32.37
N PRO A 303 -0.05 6.54 33.49
CA PRO A 303 -0.66 5.87 34.63
C PRO A 303 -1.97 5.18 34.26
N ALA A 304 -2.80 5.81 33.45
CA ALA A 304 -4.07 5.23 32.99
C ALA A 304 -3.85 3.97 32.14
N ILE A 305 -2.91 4.06 31.19
CA ILE A 305 -2.54 2.93 30.32
C ILE A 305 -1.97 1.78 31.14
N GLN A 306 -1.05 2.06 32.07
CA GLN A 306 -0.46 1.05 32.95
C GLN A 306 -1.48 0.37 33.86
N SER A 307 -2.44 1.14 34.36
CA SER A 307 -3.52 0.61 35.18
C SER A 307 -4.40 -0.38 34.41
N GLU A 308 -4.78 -0.05 33.17
CA GLU A 308 -5.58 -0.94 32.33
C GLU A 308 -4.81 -2.20 31.91
N LEU A 309 -3.54 -2.08 31.60
CA LEU A 309 -2.70 -3.24 31.28
C LEU A 309 -2.58 -4.21 32.47
N LYS A 310 -2.48 -3.69 33.69
CA LYS A 310 -2.47 -4.53 34.90
C LYS A 310 -3.80 -5.27 35.13
N LYS A 311 -4.94 -4.69 34.74
CA LYS A 311 -6.27 -5.33 34.88
C LYS A 311 -6.43 -6.48 33.87
N LYS A 312 -5.92 -6.35 32.63
CA LYS A 312 -6.00 -7.40 31.59
C LYS A 312 -5.09 -8.60 31.87
N ASN A 313 -4.06 -8.43 32.68
CA ASN A 313 -3.12 -9.50 33.07
C ASN A 313 -3.53 -10.26 34.37
N ARG A 314 -4.70 -9.99 34.90
CA ARG A 314 -5.34 -10.72 36.01
C ARG A 314 -6.53 -11.51 35.51
#